data_7271b4ccd44ec8758cf2211a7707d750
#
_entry.id   7271b4ccd44ec8758cf2211a7707d750
#
_cell.length_a   1.000
_cell.length_b   1.000
_cell.length_c   1.000
_cell.angle_alpha   90.00
_cell.angle_beta   90.00
_cell.angle_gamma   90.00
#
_symmetry.space_group_name_H-M   'P 1'
#
loop_
_entity.id
_entity.type
_entity.pdbx_description
1 polymer ?
#
loop_
_entity_poly.entity_id
_entity_poly.type
_entity_poly.pdbx_seq_one_letter_code
_entity_poly.pdbx_strand_id
1 'polypeptide(L)'
;MESNQPAESGQCYQFPVTTLLRLTGADRQKWLHNFCTADIKGLEPGQGCEAFILNVKGKTIAHAIILMSKFDLTLIVIGEPEINLVDHFNKYIISEDVQYEDIGDNHRLWYGNGNKLNLMFDKSLKDAPLFHHALVRDRSVAIRTKISGKPDWLLLVAVTEDLTQWYSGITPIDDAGFDGLRFQGRWPITGKDVTLDRLPQEFCRDETAISFEKGCYLGQETVARIDAIGHVNYFVVQVKFAQDVQSQGFELMKGEKSVGWVTSLAGAGGLGFVRRAHAKSGESFDSDFGPVVVV
;
A
#
# COMPACT_ATOMS: atom_id res chain seq x y z
N MET A 1 -32.12 29.84 1.28
CA MET A 1 -30.67 30.16 1.12
C MET A 1 -29.98 28.83 1.22
N GLU A 2 -29.80 28.19 0.07
CA GLU A 2 -29.01 26.95 -0.02
C GLU A 2 -27.53 27.30 0.20
N SER A 3 -26.93 26.71 1.21
CA SER A 3 -25.53 26.83 1.48
C SER A 3 -24.75 26.17 0.34
N ASN A 4 -24.22 26.99 -0.53
CA ASN A 4 -23.23 26.59 -1.55
C ASN A 4 -21.96 26.16 -0.82
N GLN A 5 -21.89 24.91 -0.32
CA GLN A 5 -20.61 24.29 -0.02
C GLN A 5 -19.93 24.05 -1.37
N PRO A 6 -18.69 24.53 -1.57
CA PRO A 6 -17.95 24.18 -2.76
C PRO A 6 -17.87 22.65 -2.82
N ALA A 7 -18.32 22.08 -3.93
CA ALA A 7 -18.08 20.68 -4.21
C ALA A 7 -16.61 20.40 -3.93
N GLU A 8 -16.31 19.50 -2.98
CA GLU A 8 -14.92 19.15 -2.64
C GLU A 8 -14.23 18.75 -3.93
N SER A 9 -13.38 19.65 -4.42
CA SER A 9 -12.55 19.42 -5.58
C SER A 9 -11.64 18.26 -5.21
N GLY A 10 -11.73 17.15 -5.95
CA GLY A 10 -10.89 15.99 -5.70
C GLY A 10 -9.40 16.33 -5.82
N GLN A 11 -8.57 15.47 -5.32
CA GLN A 11 -7.11 15.56 -5.43
C GLN A 11 -6.59 14.38 -6.23
N CYS A 12 -5.48 14.58 -6.95
CA CYS A 12 -4.79 13.52 -7.68
C CYS A 12 -3.28 13.59 -7.47
N TYR A 13 -2.64 12.44 -7.55
CA TYR A 13 -1.19 12.30 -7.40
C TYR A 13 -0.68 11.18 -8.31
N GLN A 14 0.35 11.46 -9.09
CA GLN A 14 1.04 10.44 -9.89
C GLN A 14 2.21 9.87 -9.09
N PHE A 15 2.25 8.56 -8.94
CA PHE A 15 3.38 7.92 -8.27
C PHE A 15 4.62 7.96 -9.15
N PRO A 16 5.74 8.52 -8.65
CA PRO A 16 6.99 8.61 -9.43
C PRO A 16 7.69 7.25 -9.55
N VAL A 17 7.50 6.37 -8.56
CA VAL A 17 8.14 5.06 -8.51
C VAL A 17 7.12 4.00 -8.17
N THR A 18 7.00 3.00 -9.03
CA THR A 18 6.13 1.83 -8.84
C THR A 18 6.76 0.61 -9.50
N THR A 19 6.50 -0.57 -8.93
CA THR A 19 6.76 -1.86 -9.60
C THR A 19 5.41 -2.43 -10.07
N LEU A 20 5.25 -2.59 -11.37
CA LEU A 20 4.01 -3.04 -12.01
C LEU A 20 4.29 -4.31 -12.80
N LEU A 21 3.91 -5.46 -12.25
CA LEU A 21 4.14 -6.76 -12.90
C LEU A 21 2.81 -7.37 -13.35
N ARG A 22 2.74 -7.77 -14.61
CA ARG A 22 1.67 -8.59 -15.15
C ARG A 22 2.11 -10.05 -15.14
N LEU A 23 1.32 -10.91 -14.53
CA LEU A 23 1.54 -12.35 -14.47
C LEU A 23 0.53 -13.06 -15.37
N THR A 24 1.02 -13.92 -16.27
CA THR A 24 0.22 -14.77 -17.17
C THR A 24 0.59 -16.24 -16.98
N GLY A 25 -0.06 -17.14 -17.74
CA GLY A 25 0.14 -18.58 -17.63
C GLY A 25 -0.95 -19.27 -16.81
N ALA A 26 -1.09 -20.56 -16.99
CA ALA A 26 -2.16 -21.35 -16.36
C ALA A 26 -1.99 -21.45 -14.83
N ASP A 27 -0.74 -21.47 -14.35
CA ASP A 27 -0.43 -21.63 -12.94
C ASP A 27 -0.33 -20.30 -12.16
N ARG A 28 -0.46 -19.14 -12.81
CA ARG A 28 -0.21 -17.80 -12.23
C ARG A 28 -0.88 -17.57 -10.87
N GLN A 29 -2.15 -17.94 -10.73
CA GLN A 29 -2.92 -17.72 -9.50
C GLN A 29 -2.47 -18.65 -8.38
N LYS A 30 -2.33 -19.94 -8.67
CA LYS A 30 -1.84 -20.94 -7.72
C LYS A 30 -0.40 -20.64 -7.30
N TRP A 31 0.43 -20.23 -8.25
CA TRP A 31 1.82 -19.90 -8.00
C TRP A 31 1.94 -18.66 -7.11
N LEU A 32 1.36 -17.52 -7.48
CA LEU A 32 1.44 -16.27 -6.69
C LEU A 32 0.80 -16.44 -5.30
N HIS A 33 -0.23 -17.28 -5.17
CA HIS A 33 -0.82 -17.63 -3.87
C HIS A 33 0.22 -18.19 -2.90
N ASN A 34 1.22 -18.93 -3.36
CA ASN A 34 2.28 -19.49 -2.52
C ASN A 34 3.38 -18.47 -2.19
N PHE A 35 3.35 -17.25 -2.74
CA PHE A 35 4.37 -16.22 -2.56
C PHE A 35 3.84 -14.90 -1.97
N CYS A 36 2.58 -14.85 -1.59
CA CYS A 36 2.00 -13.70 -0.92
C CYS A 36 1.23 -14.11 0.35
N THR A 37 0.94 -13.17 1.22
CA THR A 37 0.23 -13.42 2.49
C THR A 37 -1.28 -13.54 2.33
N ALA A 38 -1.88 -12.96 1.28
CA ALA A 38 -3.32 -13.00 1.06
C ALA A 38 -3.79 -14.30 0.37
N ASP A 39 -5.03 -14.69 0.59
CA ASP A 39 -5.67 -15.75 -0.19
C ASP A 39 -6.14 -15.19 -1.53
N ILE A 40 -5.47 -15.56 -2.60
CA ILE A 40 -5.82 -15.14 -3.96
C ILE A 40 -6.48 -16.24 -4.78
N LYS A 41 -6.58 -17.48 -4.26
CA LYS A 41 -7.24 -18.58 -4.98
C LYS A 41 -8.74 -18.37 -5.16
N GLY A 42 -9.37 -17.67 -4.21
CA GLY A 42 -10.78 -17.34 -4.25
C GLY A 42 -11.11 -16.09 -5.07
N LEU A 43 -10.12 -15.36 -5.60
CA LEU A 43 -10.38 -14.15 -6.37
C LEU A 43 -10.97 -14.47 -7.75
N GLU A 44 -12.02 -13.74 -8.07
CA GLU A 44 -12.67 -13.75 -9.40
C GLU A 44 -12.22 -12.53 -10.22
N PRO A 45 -12.36 -12.58 -11.55
CA PRO A 45 -12.09 -11.41 -12.40
C PRO A 45 -12.86 -10.16 -11.96
N GLY A 46 -12.14 -9.04 -11.83
CA GLY A 46 -12.65 -7.78 -11.28
C GLY A 46 -12.44 -7.62 -9.78
N GLN A 47 -11.97 -8.65 -9.10
CA GLN A 47 -11.60 -8.61 -7.70
C GLN A 47 -10.10 -8.46 -7.51
N GLY A 48 -9.69 -7.94 -6.37
CA GLY A 48 -8.31 -7.84 -5.95
C GLY A 48 -8.18 -7.91 -4.44
N CYS A 49 -6.96 -7.90 -3.99
CA CYS A 49 -6.62 -7.89 -2.57
C CYS A 49 -5.34 -7.14 -2.29
N GLU A 50 -5.14 -6.81 -1.04
CA GLU A 50 -3.89 -6.35 -0.47
C GLU A 50 -3.08 -7.56 0.01
N ALA A 51 -1.76 -7.53 -0.10
CA ALA A 51 -0.89 -8.62 0.34
C ALA A 51 0.53 -8.10 0.67
N PHE A 52 1.26 -8.89 1.42
CA PHE A 52 2.70 -8.75 1.54
C PHE A 52 3.42 -9.86 0.77
N ILE A 53 4.53 -9.51 0.14
CA ILE A 53 5.50 -10.45 -0.43
C ILE A 53 6.62 -10.60 0.59
N LEU A 54 6.93 -11.85 0.95
CA LEU A 54 7.88 -12.16 2.01
C LEU A 54 9.12 -12.90 1.49
N ASN A 55 10.19 -12.83 2.24
CA ASN A 55 11.32 -13.74 2.08
C ASN A 55 11.12 -15.02 2.93
N VAL A 56 12.03 -15.97 2.78
CA VAL A 56 12.00 -17.27 3.52
C VAL A 56 11.99 -17.12 5.05
N LYS A 57 12.46 -15.98 5.58
CA LYS A 57 12.49 -15.71 7.03
C LYS A 57 11.21 -15.00 7.51
N GLY A 58 10.22 -14.80 6.64
CA GLY A 58 8.98 -14.06 6.94
C GLY A 58 9.14 -12.55 7.02
N LYS A 59 10.26 -12.01 6.53
CA LYS A 59 10.47 -10.57 6.44
C LYS A 59 9.84 -10.01 5.17
N THR A 60 9.33 -8.79 5.27
CA THR A 60 8.56 -8.15 4.19
C THR A 60 9.50 -7.61 3.11
N ILE A 61 9.31 -8.06 1.87
CA ILE A 61 9.98 -7.53 0.69
C ILE A 61 9.18 -6.37 0.10
N ALA A 62 7.86 -6.55 -0.01
CA ALA A 62 6.98 -5.56 -0.59
C ALA A 62 5.58 -5.61 0.01
N HIS A 63 4.92 -4.46 0.01
CA HIS A 63 3.48 -4.29 0.21
C HIS A 63 2.84 -4.14 -1.16
N ALA A 64 1.89 -4.99 -1.50
CA ALA A 64 1.37 -5.12 -2.84
C ALA A 64 -0.16 -5.08 -2.89
N ILE A 65 -0.70 -4.61 -4.01
CA ILE A 65 -2.08 -4.82 -4.42
C ILE A 65 -2.05 -5.82 -5.58
N ILE A 66 -2.88 -6.84 -5.51
CA ILE A 66 -3.01 -7.89 -6.52
C ILE A 66 -4.40 -7.78 -7.14
N LEU A 67 -4.46 -7.63 -8.46
CA LEU A 67 -5.71 -7.56 -9.22
C LEU A 67 -5.87 -8.80 -10.06
N MET A 68 -7.06 -9.41 -10.03
CA MET A 68 -7.40 -10.57 -10.85
C MET A 68 -8.19 -10.13 -12.07
N SER A 69 -7.66 -10.38 -13.25
CA SER A 69 -8.42 -10.32 -14.50
C SER A 69 -8.74 -11.72 -15.04
N LYS A 70 -9.54 -11.80 -16.07
CA LYS A 70 -9.82 -13.08 -16.75
C LYS A 70 -8.54 -13.76 -17.27
N PHE A 71 -7.54 -12.98 -17.69
CA PHE A 71 -6.40 -13.48 -18.44
C PHE A 71 -5.09 -13.39 -17.68
N ASP A 72 -4.99 -12.49 -16.70
CA ASP A 72 -3.76 -12.19 -15.95
C ASP A 72 -4.03 -11.83 -14.50
N LEU A 73 -2.93 -11.72 -13.74
CA LEU A 73 -2.86 -11.03 -12.47
C LEU A 73 -1.97 -9.80 -12.64
N THR A 74 -2.38 -8.68 -12.07
CA THR A 74 -1.51 -7.50 -11.99
C THR A 74 -1.07 -7.30 -10.54
N LEU A 75 0.23 -7.30 -10.32
CA LEU A 75 0.87 -6.98 -9.04
C LEU A 75 1.32 -5.51 -9.07
N ILE A 76 0.79 -4.71 -8.17
CA ILE A 76 1.11 -3.29 -8.01
C ILE A 76 1.83 -3.09 -6.69
N VAL A 77 3.05 -2.57 -6.74
CA VAL A 77 3.82 -2.12 -5.57
C VAL A 77 4.08 -0.63 -5.69
N ILE A 78 3.67 0.14 -4.69
CA ILE A 78 3.98 1.57 -4.60
C ILE A 78 5.33 1.72 -3.89
N GLY A 79 6.28 2.34 -4.58
CA GLY A 79 7.68 2.43 -4.18
C GLY A 79 8.56 1.34 -4.78
N GLU A 80 9.80 1.26 -4.34
CA GLU A 80 10.84 0.37 -4.86
C GLU A 80 11.28 -0.62 -3.78
N PRO A 81 11.08 -1.93 -3.98
CA PRO A 81 11.58 -2.94 -3.05
C PRO A 81 13.12 -2.99 -3.02
N GLU A 82 13.71 -3.19 -1.85
CA GLU A 82 15.16 -3.39 -1.69
C GLU A 82 15.68 -4.65 -2.43
N ILE A 83 14.79 -5.59 -2.72
CA ILE A 83 15.07 -6.78 -3.54
C ILE A 83 14.21 -6.70 -4.79
N ASN A 84 14.80 -6.83 -5.96
CA ASN A 84 14.06 -6.91 -7.21
C ASN A 84 13.08 -8.10 -7.17
N LEU A 85 11.79 -7.84 -7.36
CA LEU A 85 10.74 -8.86 -7.25
C LEU A 85 10.85 -9.93 -8.36
N VAL A 86 11.28 -9.54 -9.55
CA VAL A 86 11.48 -10.46 -10.67
C VAL A 86 12.59 -11.45 -10.33
N ASP A 87 13.71 -10.97 -9.81
CA ASP A 87 14.82 -11.83 -9.36
C ASP A 87 14.44 -12.69 -8.17
N HIS A 88 13.58 -12.16 -7.27
CA HIS A 88 13.07 -12.93 -6.15
C HIS A 88 12.19 -14.08 -6.64
N PHE A 89 11.26 -13.82 -7.53
CA PHE A 89 10.31 -14.79 -8.07
C PHE A 89 10.98 -15.85 -8.96
N ASN A 90 11.95 -15.47 -9.78
CA ASN A 90 12.71 -16.37 -10.64
C ASN A 90 13.36 -17.54 -9.90
N LYS A 91 13.69 -17.36 -8.63
CA LYS A 91 14.28 -18.42 -7.81
C LYS A 91 13.33 -19.59 -7.56
N TYR A 92 12.04 -19.38 -7.75
CA TYR A 92 10.98 -20.32 -7.36
C TYR A 92 10.12 -20.80 -8.53
N ILE A 93 10.36 -20.34 -9.75
CA ILE A 93 9.74 -20.88 -10.96
C ILE A 93 10.62 -21.99 -11.50
N ILE A 94 10.15 -23.24 -11.45
CA ILE A 94 10.88 -24.42 -11.88
C ILE A 94 10.19 -25.07 -13.08
N SER A 95 8.92 -25.37 -12.95
CA SER A 95 8.11 -26.07 -13.98
C SER A 95 6.73 -25.47 -14.17
N GLU A 96 6.40 -24.46 -13.41
CA GLU A 96 5.09 -23.82 -13.44
C GLU A 96 4.95 -22.98 -14.72
N ASP A 97 3.77 -23.05 -15.32
CA ASP A 97 3.40 -22.17 -16.43
C ASP A 97 3.03 -20.78 -15.90
N VAL A 98 4.08 -20.01 -15.59
CA VAL A 98 3.99 -18.62 -15.12
C VAL A 98 4.98 -17.76 -15.89
N GLN A 99 4.50 -16.68 -16.43
CA GLN A 99 5.32 -15.64 -17.06
C GLN A 99 4.94 -14.30 -16.44
N TYR A 100 5.90 -13.40 -16.33
CA TYR A 100 5.66 -12.04 -15.88
C TYR A 100 6.34 -11.04 -16.80
N GLU A 101 5.68 -9.91 -16.94
CA GLU A 101 6.09 -8.77 -17.73
C GLU A 101 6.06 -7.53 -16.83
N ASP A 102 7.12 -6.73 -16.84
CA ASP A 102 7.09 -5.39 -16.27
C ASP A 102 6.30 -4.48 -17.22
N ILE A 103 5.20 -3.95 -16.72
CA ILE A 103 4.32 -3.06 -17.50
C ILE A 103 4.50 -1.58 -17.12
N GLY A 104 5.51 -1.26 -16.31
CA GLY A 104 5.79 0.10 -15.84
C GLY A 104 6.12 1.09 -16.95
N ASP A 105 6.71 0.64 -18.07
CA ASP A 105 6.96 1.50 -19.24
C ASP A 105 5.68 1.92 -19.95
N ASN A 106 4.65 1.07 -19.90
CA ASN A 106 3.40 1.25 -20.63
C ASN A 106 2.24 1.79 -19.78
N HIS A 107 2.43 1.86 -18.45
CA HIS A 107 1.40 2.31 -17.52
C HIS A 107 1.97 3.27 -16.49
N ARG A 108 1.07 4.10 -15.96
CA ARG A 108 1.35 4.98 -14.81
C ARG A 108 0.28 4.72 -13.75
N LEU A 109 0.70 4.73 -12.50
CA LEU A 109 -0.20 4.61 -11.37
C LEU A 109 -0.50 6.01 -10.82
N TRP A 110 -1.79 6.26 -10.56
CA TRP A 110 -2.27 7.49 -10.00
C TRP A 110 -3.13 7.21 -8.77
N TYR A 111 -3.04 8.08 -7.80
CA TYR A 111 -4.00 8.20 -6.71
C TYR A 111 -5.02 9.26 -7.04
N GLY A 112 -6.26 9.07 -6.59
CA GLY A 112 -7.29 10.10 -6.69
C GLY A 112 -8.37 9.97 -5.64
N ASN A 113 -8.93 11.11 -5.22
CA ASN A 113 -10.05 11.17 -4.29
C ASN A 113 -11.07 12.24 -4.71
N GLY A 114 -12.17 12.34 -3.96
CA GLY A 114 -13.19 13.37 -4.09
C GLY A 114 -14.38 12.97 -4.94
N ASN A 115 -15.44 13.77 -4.80
CA ASN A 115 -16.75 13.49 -5.41
C ASN A 115 -16.70 13.45 -6.94
N LYS A 116 -15.83 14.23 -7.55
CA LYS A 116 -15.74 14.28 -9.01
C LYS A 116 -15.26 12.94 -9.59
N LEU A 117 -14.22 12.33 -9.02
CA LEU A 117 -13.81 10.97 -9.41
C LEU A 117 -14.92 9.95 -9.14
N ASN A 118 -15.58 10.05 -8.00
CA ASN A 118 -16.70 9.18 -7.67
C ASN A 118 -17.84 9.26 -8.71
N LEU A 119 -18.06 10.41 -9.34
CA LEU A 119 -19.08 10.56 -10.38
C LEU A 119 -18.68 9.94 -11.72
N MET A 120 -17.39 9.69 -11.93
CA MET A 120 -16.88 9.09 -13.19
C MET A 120 -17.06 7.57 -13.23
N PHE A 121 -17.25 6.93 -12.07
CA PHE A 121 -17.34 5.48 -11.97
C PHE A 121 -18.77 5.01 -11.71
N ASP A 122 -19.09 3.83 -12.23
CA ASP A 122 -20.38 3.21 -12.02
C ASP A 122 -20.65 2.94 -10.54
N LYS A 123 -21.94 2.96 -10.18
CA LYS A 123 -22.35 2.68 -8.81
C LYS A 123 -21.88 1.31 -8.33
N SER A 124 -21.87 0.31 -9.20
CA SER A 124 -21.40 -1.04 -8.88
C SER A 124 -19.95 -1.07 -8.38
N LEU A 125 -19.06 -0.27 -8.98
CA LEU A 125 -17.67 -0.18 -8.55
C LEU A 125 -17.53 0.65 -7.26
N LYS A 126 -18.32 1.71 -7.10
CA LYS A 126 -18.31 2.56 -5.89
C LYS A 126 -18.76 1.82 -4.64
N ASP A 127 -19.74 0.93 -4.78
CA ASP A 127 -20.30 0.14 -3.69
C ASP A 127 -19.59 -1.21 -3.50
N ALA A 128 -18.67 -1.56 -4.39
CA ALA A 128 -17.90 -2.81 -4.31
C ALA A 128 -16.96 -2.83 -3.09
N PRO A 129 -16.54 -4.00 -2.63
CA PRO A 129 -15.48 -4.13 -1.64
C PRO A 129 -14.16 -3.47 -2.06
N LEU A 130 -13.24 -3.27 -1.10
CA LEU A 130 -11.90 -2.73 -1.41
C LEU A 130 -11.17 -3.66 -2.41
N PHE A 131 -10.32 -3.04 -3.22
CA PHE A 131 -9.52 -3.66 -4.29
C PHE A 131 -10.34 -4.27 -5.44
N HIS A 132 -11.68 -4.14 -5.44
CA HIS A 132 -12.44 -4.36 -6.66
C HIS A 132 -12.03 -3.32 -7.69
N HIS A 133 -11.98 -3.75 -8.94
CA HIS A 133 -11.52 -2.93 -10.04
C HIS A 133 -12.32 -3.18 -11.31
N ALA A 134 -12.34 -2.19 -12.17
CA ALA A 134 -12.98 -2.27 -13.46
C ALA A 134 -12.15 -1.55 -14.52
N LEU A 135 -12.24 -2.06 -15.76
CA LEU A 135 -11.74 -1.34 -16.91
C LEU A 135 -12.64 -0.12 -17.13
N VAL A 136 -12.05 1.06 -17.15
CA VAL A 136 -12.80 2.33 -17.25
C VAL A 136 -12.60 3.03 -18.59
N ARG A 137 -11.55 2.67 -19.32
CA ARG A 137 -11.26 3.00 -20.72
C ARG A 137 -10.38 1.91 -21.31
N ASP A 138 -10.04 2.00 -22.59
CA ASP A 138 -9.41 0.95 -23.39
C ASP A 138 -8.35 0.10 -22.69
N ARG A 139 -7.51 0.70 -21.84
CA ARG A 139 -6.45 0.00 -21.11
C ARG A 139 -6.25 0.54 -19.70
N SER A 140 -7.18 1.32 -19.20
CA SER A 140 -7.07 1.94 -17.87
C SER A 140 -8.03 1.30 -16.89
N VAL A 141 -7.53 1.05 -15.69
CA VAL A 141 -8.26 0.33 -14.64
C VAL A 141 -8.43 1.25 -13.44
N ALA A 142 -9.66 1.40 -12.96
CA ALA A 142 -9.95 2.03 -11.67
C ALA A 142 -10.06 0.96 -10.58
N ILE A 143 -9.41 1.20 -9.46
CA ILE A 143 -9.30 0.30 -8.33
C ILE A 143 -9.82 1.03 -7.10
N ARG A 144 -10.80 0.46 -6.42
CA ARG A 144 -11.33 1.02 -5.18
C ARG A 144 -10.38 0.77 -4.02
N THR A 145 -9.95 1.84 -3.34
CA THR A 145 -8.99 1.76 -2.25
C THR A 145 -9.40 2.57 -1.02
N LYS A 146 -8.56 2.56 0.01
CA LYS A 146 -8.71 3.32 1.25
C LYS A 146 -7.35 3.78 1.77
N ILE A 147 -6.52 4.29 0.86
CA ILE A 147 -5.15 4.72 1.18
C ILE A 147 -5.12 5.85 2.19
N SER A 148 -6.04 6.82 2.04
CA SER A 148 -6.18 7.95 2.95
C SER A 148 -6.99 7.64 4.23
N GLY A 149 -7.35 6.38 4.48
CA GLY A 149 -8.29 6.02 5.54
C GLY A 149 -9.76 6.26 5.21
N LYS A 150 -10.07 6.87 4.05
CA LYS A 150 -11.41 7.06 3.48
C LYS A 150 -11.46 6.39 2.10
N PRO A 151 -12.66 6.11 1.55
CA PRO A 151 -12.78 5.60 0.19
C PRO A 151 -12.09 6.52 -0.82
N ASP A 152 -11.18 5.96 -1.58
CA ASP A 152 -10.39 6.62 -2.62
C ASP A 152 -10.08 5.65 -3.77
N TRP A 153 -9.28 6.08 -4.72
CA TRP A 153 -9.04 5.36 -5.96
C TRP A 153 -7.56 5.26 -6.28
N LEU A 154 -7.16 4.11 -6.80
CA LEU A 154 -5.98 4.01 -7.66
C LEU A 154 -6.43 3.85 -9.11
N LEU A 155 -5.69 4.49 -10.00
CA LEU A 155 -5.91 4.44 -11.43
C LEU A 155 -4.63 3.94 -12.08
N LEU A 156 -4.69 2.74 -12.64
CA LEU A 156 -3.63 2.21 -13.48
C LEU A 156 -3.92 2.61 -14.92
N VAL A 157 -3.15 3.55 -15.44
CA VAL A 157 -3.46 4.24 -16.70
C VAL A 157 -2.40 3.96 -17.74
N ALA A 158 -2.82 3.57 -18.94
CA ALA A 158 -1.91 3.41 -20.07
C ALA A 158 -1.28 4.76 -20.45
N VAL A 159 0.02 4.79 -20.75
CA VAL A 159 0.74 6.03 -21.11
C VAL A 159 0.22 6.71 -22.38
N THR A 160 -0.53 5.96 -23.21
CA THR A 160 -1.19 6.47 -24.42
C THR A 160 -2.50 7.19 -24.15
N GLU A 161 -3.02 7.14 -22.92
CA GLU A 161 -4.28 7.78 -22.54
C GLU A 161 -4.10 9.28 -22.29
N ASP A 162 -5.02 10.06 -22.81
CA ASP A 162 -5.13 11.50 -22.47
C ASP A 162 -5.87 11.68 -21.14
N LEU A 163 -5.10 12.04 -20.13
CA LEU A 163 -5.61 12.24 -18.77
C LEU A 163 -6.27 13.59 -18.53
N THR A 164 -6.17 14.54 -19.46
CA THR A 164 -6.72 15.90 -19.27
C THR A 164 -8.21 15.89 -18.96
N GLN A 165 -8.94 14.96 -19.57
CA GLN A 165 -10.38 14.79 -19.31
C GLN A 165 -10.68 14.16 -17.92
N TRP A 166 -9.76 13.39 -17.37
CA TRP A 166 -9.90 12.75 -16.07
C TRP A 166 -9.71 13.76 -14.92
N TYR A 167 -8.76 14.67 -15.11
CA TYR A 167 -8.33 15.58 -14.06
C TYR A 167 -8.89 16.99 -14.18
N SER A 168 -9.71 17.27 -15.21
CA SER A 168 -10.39 18.58 -15.30
C SER A 168 -11.13 18.92 -14.01
N GLY A 169 -10.63 19.89 -13.23
CA GLY A 169 -11.18 20.31 -11.92
C GLY A 169 -10.87 19.36 -10.76
N ILE A 170 -9.85 18.50 -10.87
CA ILE A 170 -9.20 17.81 -9.78
C ILE A 170 -7.84 18.48 -9.55
N THR A 171 -7.48 18.71 -8.29
CA THR A 171 -6.26 19.43 -7.93
C THR A 171 -5.09 18.43 -7.84
N PRO A 172 -4.03 18.59 -8.64
CA PRO A 172 -2.81 17.81 -8.44
C PRO A 172 -2.16 18.21 -7.12
N ILE A 173 -1.64 17.21 -6.40
CA ILE A 173 -0.87 17.39 -5.17
C ILE A 173 0.55 16.84 -5.37
N ASP A 174 1.47 17.34 -4.57
CA ASP A 174 2.85 16.90 -4.53
C ASP A 174 3.05 15.72 -3.57
N ASP A 175 4.29 15.25 -3.43
CA ASP A 175 4.67 14.14 -2.55
C ASP A 175 4.25 14.39 -1.10
N ALA A 176 4.43 15.61 -0.60
CA ALA A 176 4.05 15.97 0.75
C ALA A 176 2.53 15.95 0.96
N GLY A 177 1.77 16.42 -0.03
CA GLY A 177 0.32 16.35 -0.02
C GLY A 177 -0.19 14.91 -0.02
N PHE A 178 0.40 14.03 -0.83
CA PHE A 178 0.06 12.61 -0.81
C PHE A 178 0.49 11.91 0.50
N ASP A 179 1.69 12.18 1.00
CA ASP A 179 2.18 11.66 2.27
C ASP A 179 1.23 12.05 3.43
N GLY A 180 0.75 13.30 3.46
CA GLY A 180 -0.22 13.75 4.47
C GLY A 180 -1.54 12.99 4.41
N LEU A 181 -1.99 12.58 3.22
CA LEU A 181 -3.21 11.75 3.06
C LEU A 181 -2.97 10.31 3.52
N ARG A 182 -1.92 9.65 3.04
CA ARG A 182 -1.66 8.24 3.33
C ARG A 182 -1.33 7.98 4.81
N PHE A 183 -0.82 8.98 5.54
CA PHE A 183 -0.57 8.86 6.99
C PHE A 183 -1.87 8.63 7.77
N GLN A 184 -2.97 9.23 7.34
CA GLN A 184 -4.28 9.01 7.98
C GLN A 184 -4.76 7.56 7.84
N GLY A 185 -4.46 6.91 6.71
CA GLY A 185 -4.75 5.49 6.49
C GLY A 185 -3.64 4.55 6.92
N ARG A 186 -2.52 5.07 7.44
CA ARG A 186 -1.29 4.32 7.76
C ARG A 186 -0.84 3.45 6.59
N TRP A 187 -0.96 3.98 5.37
CA TRP A 187 -0.58 3.24 4.17
C TRP A 187 0.94 3.27 3.98
N PRO A 188 1.64 2.12 4.06
CA PRO A 188 3.08 2.08 3.95
C PRO A 188 3.54 2.10 2.49
N ILE A 189 4.67 2.74 2.23
CA ILE A 189 5.35 2.74 0.93
C ILE A 189 6.54 1.79 0.99
N THR A 190 6.64 0.92 -0.01
CA THR A 190 7.75 -0.03 -0.14
C THR A 190 9.06 0.70 -0.41
N GLY A 191 10.14 0.29 0.27
CA GLY A 191 11.44 0.94 0.23
C GLY A 191 11.57 2.19 1.11
N LYS A 192 10.45 2.69 1.66
CA LYS A 192 10.42 3.83 2.59
C LYS A 192 10.00 3.38 3.99
N ASP A 193 8.81 2.81 4.10
CA ASP A 193 8.27 2.27 5.35
C ASP A 193 8.43 0.76 5.42
N VAL A 194 8.25 0.06 4.28
CA VAL A 194 8.42 -1.38 4.14
C VAL A 194 9.86 -1.69 3.76
N THR A 195 10.61 -2.25 4.68
CA THR A 195 12.02 -2.63 4.53
C THR A 195 12.24 -4.08 4.94
N LEU A 196 13.37 -4.67 4.54
CA LEU A 196 13.69 -6.09 4.74
C LEU A 196 13.84 -6.54 6.20
N ASP A 197 13.85 -5.62 7.14
CA ASP A 197 13.90 -5.92 8.57
C ASP A 197 12.51 -5.92 9.23
N ARG A 198 11.45 -5.57 8.49
CA ARG A 198 10.07 -5.50 9.00
C ARG A 198 9.32 -6.82 8.83
N LEU A 199 8.39 -7.07 9.75
CA LEU A 199 7.44 -8.17 9.70
C LEU A 199 6.07 -7.64 9.21
N PRO A 200 5.28 -8.42 8.48
CA PRO A 200 4.02 -7.95 7.91
C PRO A 200 3.02 -7.49 8.98
N GLN A 201 2.96 -8.13 10.16
CA GLN A 201 2.08 -7.72 11.24
C GLN A 201 2.47 -6.38 11.91
N GLU A 202 3.70 -5.88 11.70
CA GLU A 202 4.11 -4.57 12.20
C GLU A 202 3.35 -3.41 11.53
N PHE A 203 2.76 -3.66 10.35
CA PHE A 203 2.02 -2.65 9.58
C PHE A 203 0.56 -2.48 10.00
N CYS A 204 0.04 -3.32 10.93
CA CYS A 204 -1.36 -3.27 11.40
C CYS A 204 -2.38 -3.41 10.25
N ARG A 205 -2.08 -4.28 9.27
CA ARG A 205 -2.94 -4.58 8.12
C ARG A 205 -3.34 -6.05 8.03
N ASP A 206 -3.31 -6.73 9.16
CA ASP A 206 -3.53 -8.18 9.24
C ASP A 206 -4.89 -8.57 8.65
N GLU A 207 -5.95 -7.84 8.98
CA GLU A 207 -7.31 -8.11 8.51
C GLU A 207 -7.48 -7.98 6.99
N THR A 208 -6.64 -7.19 6.32
CA THR A 208 -6.79 -6.89 4.88
C THR A 208 -5.74 -7.56 4.02
N ALA A 209 -4.53 -7.78 4.56
CA ALA A 209 -3.37 -8.20 3.79
C ALA A 209 -2.85 -9.60 4.14
N ILE A 210 -3.35 -10.24 5.21
CA ILE A 210 -2.86 -11.55 5.67
C ILE A 210 -4.03 -12.52 5.83
N SER A 211 -3.97 -13.66 5.15
CA SER A 211 -4.88 -14.77 5.42
C SER A 211 -4.19 -15.79 6.35
N PHE A 212 -4.76 -16.01 7.51
CA PHE A 212 -4.29 -17.01 8.46
C PHE A 212 -4.89 -18.41 8.20
N GLU A 213 -5.89 -18.49 7.31
CA GLU A 213 -6.61 -19.74 6.98
C GLU A 213 -6.14 -20.37 5.66
N LYS A 214 -5.40 -19.64 4.83
CA LYS A 214 -4.89 -20.15 3.55
C LYS A 214 -3.82 -21.23 3.76
N GLY A 215 -3.55 -22.01 2.71
CA GLY A 215 -2.47 -22.99 2.67
C GLY A 215 -1.07 -22.36 2.74
N CYS A 216 -0.04 -23.19 2.66
CA CYS A 216 1.35 -22.77 2.81
C CYS A 216 1.79 -21.68 1.81
N TYR A 217 2.59 -20.75 2.30
CA TYR A 217 3.26 -19.74 1.49
C TYR A 217 4.66 -19.41 2.03
N LEU A 218 5.49 -18.82 1.21
CA LEU A 218 6.87 -18.48 1.56
C LEU A 218 6.92 -17.54 2.78
N GLY A 219 7.68 -17.91 3.82
CA GLY A 219 7.81 -17.13 5.06
C GLY A 219 6.67 -17.28 6.08
N GLN A 220 5.68 -18.14 5.82
CA GLN A 220 4.51 -18.35 6.68
C GLN A 220 4.85 -18.75 8.10
N GLU A 221 5.90 -19.54 8.33
CA GLU A 221 6.23 -20.04 9.67
C GLU A 221 6.39 -18.93 10.70
N THR A 222 7.09 -17.86 10.34
CA THR A 222 7.25 -16.68 11.21
C THR A 222 5.93 -15.97 11.45
N VAL A 223 5.11 -15.78 10.42
CA VAL A 223 3.81 -15.11 10.49
C VAL A 223 2.84 -15.89 11.39
N ALA A 224 2.71 -17.20 11.17
CA ALA A 224 1.85 -18.06 11.94
C ALA A 224 2.30 -18.18 13.41
N ARG A 225 3.60 -18.22 13.67
CA ARG A 225 4.13 -18.26 15.04
C ARG A 225 3.79 -16.96 15.81
N ILE A 226 3.88 -15.81 15.15
CA ILE A 226 3.53 -14.51 15.75
C ILE A 226 2.03 -14.47 16.06
N ASP A 227 1.19 -14.94 15.16
CA ASP A 227 -0.25 -15.00 15.35
C ASP A 227 -0.65 -15.92 16.52
N ALA A 228 -0.10 -17.13 16.56
CA ALA A 228 -0.51 -18.16 17.52
C ALA A 228 -0.06 -17.90 18.97
N ILE A 229 1.18 -17.45 19.18
CA ILE A 229 1.81 -17.41 20.52
C ILE A 229 2.59 -16.12 20.80
N GLY A 230 2.66 -15.23 19.83
CA GLY A 230 3.59 -14.12 19.90
C GLY A 230 2.93 -12.76 19.76
N HIS A 231 3.79 -11.85 19.44
CA HIS A 231 3.46 -10.47 19.08
C HIS A 231 4.66 -9.88 18.38
N VAL A 232 4.43 -8.88 17.56
CA VAL A 232 5.51 -8.06 17.02
C VAL A 232 6.01 -7.08 18.08
N ASN A 233 7.25 -6.69 17.95
CA ASN A 233 7.88 -5.74 18.88
C ASN A 233 7.52 -4.29 18.59
N TYR A 234 7.21 -3.98 17.34
CA TYR A 234 6.92 -2.65 16.85
C TYR A 234 5.60 -2.62 16.09
N PHE A 235 4.97 -1.44 16.08
CA PHE A 235 3.82 -1.16 15.23
C PHE A 235 4.03 0.15 14.48
N VAL A 236 3.56 0.18 13.23
CA VAL A 236 3.45 1.43 12.50
C VAL A 236 2.41 2.32 13.16
N VAL A 237 2.78 3.57 13.40
CA VAL A 237 1.92 4.59 13.97
C VAL A 237 1.98 5.88 13.15
N GLN A 238 0.90 6.61 13.16
CA GLN A 238 0.92 8.01 12.73
C GLN A 238 1.46 8.85 13.87
N VAL A 239 2.38 9.76 13.54
CA VAL A 239 2.97 10.70 14.51
C VAL A 239 2.71 12.13 14.09
N LYS A 240 2.68 13.02 15.09
CA LYS A 240 2.51 14.46 14.90
C LYS A 240 3.53 15.24 15.71
N PHE A 241 4.13 16.22 15.06
CA PHE A 241 5.08 17.17 15.63
C PHE A 241 4.40 18.51 15.94
N ALA A 242 5.02 19.33 16.79
CA ALA A 242 4.54 20.68 17.07
C ALA A 242 4.79 21.64 15.89
N GLN A 243 5.76 21.35 15.04
CA GLN A 243 6.17 22.15 13.88
C GLN A 243 6.59 21.25 12.72
N ASP A 244 6.73 21.82 11.54
CA ASP A 244 7.19 21.10 10.35
C ASP A 244 8.62 20.59 10.55
N VAL A 245 8.85 19.32 10.13
CA VAL A 245 10.14 18.63 10.21
C VAL A 245 10.59 18.26 8.80
N GLN A 246 11.86 18.55 8.50
CA GLN A 246 12.43 18.34 7.17
C GLN A 246 13.35 17.10 7.07
N SER A 247 13.60 16.41 8.17
CA SER A 247 14.50 15.26 8.23
C SER A 247 13.73 14.01 8.60
N GLN A 248 14.06 12.87 7.98
CA GLN A 248 13.48 11.55 8.26
C GLN A 248 14.56 10.58 8.73
N GLY A 249 14.15 9.42 9.23
CA GLY A 249 15.06 8.38 9.67
C GLY A 249 15.67 8.62 11.05
N PHE A 250 15.07 9.45 11.89
CA PHE A 250 15.55 9.73 13.25
C PHE A 250 14.78 8.93 14.30
N GLU A 251 15.41 8.77 15.45
CA GLU A 251 14.88 8.00 16.57
C GLU A 251 13.84 8.78 17.38
N LEU A 252 12.92 8.03 17.96
CA LEU A 252 11.97 8.49 18.98
C LEU A 252 12.45 8.01 20.34
N MET A 253 12.63 8.95 21.27
CA MET A 253 13.24 8.69 22.57
C MET A 253 12.23 8.79 23.70
N LYS A 254 12.37 7.94 24.72
CA LYS A 254 11.68 8.07 26.00
C LYS A 254 12.73 8.06 27.13
N GLY A 255 13.09 9.25 27.58
CA GLY A 255 14.31 9.44 28.35
C GLY A 255 15.53 9.07 27.49
N GLU A 256 16.41 8.23 28.01
CA GLU A 256 17.63 7.80 27.31
C GLU A 256 17.44 6.58 26.39
N LYS A 257 16.21 6.07 26.26
CA LYS A 257 15.94 4.84 25.49
C LYS A 257 15.27 5.16 24.17
N SER A 258 15.81 4.61 23.08
CA SER A 258 15.13 4.57 21.79
C SER A 258 13.92 3.64 21.88
N VAL A 259 12.75 4.15 21.54
CA VAL A 259 11.48 3.44 21.56
C VAL A 259 10.87 3.27 20.15
N GLY A 260 11.49 3.91 19.14
CA GLY A 260 11.01 3.85 17.77
C GLY A 260 11.80 4.78 16.85
N TRP A 261 11.33 4.94 15.63
CA TRP A 261 11.93 5.84 14.63
C TRP A 261 10.85 6.28 13.64
N VAL A 262 11.09 7.40 12.98
CA VAL A 262 10.22 7.96 11.93
C VAL A 262 10.74 7.56 10.57
N THR A 263 9.86 7.02 9.70
CA THR A 263 10.22 6.57 8.34
C THR A 263 9.79 7.56 7.28
N SER A 264 8.68 8.26 7.51
CA SER A 264 8.07 9.18 6.52
C SER A 264 7.58 10.43 7.19
N LEU A 265 7.75 11.58 6.53
CA LEU A 265 7.35 12.90 7.00
C LEU A 265 6.71 13.74 5.90
N ALA A 266 5.72 14.54 6.28
CA ALA A 266 5.13 15.60 5.48
C ALA A 266 4.61 16.71 6.41
N GLY A 267 5.27 17.88 6.37
CA GLY A 267 5.00 18.97 7.30
C GLY A 267 5.19 18.53 8.74
N ALA A 268 4.19 18.74 9.58
CA ALA A 268 4.18 18.32 10.99
C ALA A 268 3.64 16.90 11.23
N GLY A 269 3.40 16.11 10.17
CA GLY A 269 2.89 14.74 10.26
C GLY A 269 3.89 13.71 9.78
N GLY A 270 3.75 12.45 10.23
CA GLY A 270 4.60 11.37 9.77
C GLY A 270 4.07 9.98 10.05
N LEU A 271 4.77 8.97 9.51
CA LEU A 271 4.69 7.58 9.93
C LEU A 271 6.01 7.17 10.60
N GLY A 272 5.89 6.30 11.58
CA GLY A 272 7.05 5.72 12.25
C GLY A 272 6.69 4.38 12.86
N PHE A 273 7.70 3.67 13.32
CA PHE A 273 7.54 2.44 14.08
C PHE A 273 7.88 2.73 15.54
N VAL A 274 6.99 2.33 16.45
CA VAL A 274 7.24 2.42 17.88
C VAL A 274 7.07 1.08 18.54
N ARG A 275 7.78 0.85 19.64
CA ARG A 275 7.64 -0.35 20.44
C ARG A 275 6.17 -0.53 20.84
N ARG A 276 5.67 -1.76 20.77
CA ARG A 276 4.29 -2.14 21.10
C ARG A 276 3.75 -1.50 22.38
N ALA A 277 4.57 -1.41 23.42
CA ALA A 277 4.18 -0.81 24.71
C ALA A 277 3.82 0.69 24.60
N HIS A 278 4.27 1.34 23.54
CA HIS A 278 4.17 2.78 23.31
C HIS A 278 3.32 3.14 22.08
N ALA A 279 2.71 2.18 21.40
CA ALA A 279 1.93 2.40 20.18
C ALA A 279 0.47 2.84 20.44
N LYS A 280 0.24 3.62 21.48
CA LYS A 280 -1.09 4.10 21.87
C LYS A 280 -1.24 5.58 21.50
N SER A 281 -2.42 5.95 20.99
CA SER A 281 -2.74 7.36 20.74
C SER A 281 -2.56 8.20 22.02
N GLY A 282 -1.96 9.38 21.87
CA GLY A 282 -1.61 10.29 22.97
C GLY A 282 -0.27 10.00 23.64
N GLU A 283 0.41 8.90 23.31
CA GLU A 283 1.77 8.65 23.81
C GLU A 283 2.74 9.68 23.22
N SER A 284 3.63 10.22 24.05
CA SER A 284 4.57 11.27 23.66
C SER A 284 6.01 10.81 23.80
N PHE A 285 6.85 11.28 22.88
CA PHE A 285 8.29 10.99 22.80
C PHE A 285 9.08 12.26 22.58
N ASP A 286 10.36 12.20 22.87
CA ASP A 286 11.33 13.21 22.47
C ASP A 286 12.00 12.83 21.16
N SER A 287 12.41 13.83 20.40
CA SER A 287 13.22 13.68 19.19
C SER A 287 14.16 14.87 19.03
N ASP A 288 15.11 14.78 18.11
CA ASP A 288 16.00 15.90 17.74
C ASP A 288 15.23 17.14 17.26
N PHE A 289 13.97 16.97 16.89
CA PHE A 289 13.09 18.02 16.35
C PHE A 289 11.99 18.45 17.33
N GLY A 290 12.13 18.09 18.61
CA GLY A 290 11.17 18.39 19.65
C GLY A 290 10.19 17.24 19.94
N PRO A 291 9.15 17.53 20.75
CA PRO A 291 8.19 16.50 21.17
C PRO A 291 7.33 15.99 20.02
N VAL A 292 7.06 14.68 20.05
CA VAL A 292 6.29 13.92 19.06
C VAL A 292 5.17 13.19 19.77
N VAL A 293 3.99 13.17 19.18
CA VAL A 293 2.81 12.48 19.74
C VAL A 293 2.28 11.46 18.76
N VAL A 294 1.94 10.27 19.25
CA VAL A 294 1.18 9.25 18.48
C VAL A 294 -0.27 9.72 18.32
N VAL A 295 -0.79 9.66 17.11
CA VAL A 295 -2.15 10.12 16.75
C VAL A 295 -3.13 8.97 16.65
#